data_a8b65a019b41b4e20c3c8c52089f88a4
#
_entry.id   a8b65a019b41b4e20c3c8c52089f88a4
#
_cell.length_a   1.000
_cell.length_b   1.000
_cell.length_c   1.000
_cell.angle_alpha   90.00
_cell.angle_beta   90.00
_cell.angle_gamma   90.00
#
_symmetry.space_group_name_H-M   'P 1'
#
loop_
_entity.id
_entity.type
_entity.pdbx_description
1 polymer ?
#
loop_
_entity_poly.entity_id
_entity_poly.type
_entity_poly.pdbx_seq_one_letter_code
_entity_poly.pdbx_strand_id
1 'polypeptide(L)'
;MKGWCFYLKKYKLAVVGATGVVGRTVLKVLQEKNLPISEYVFFASSKSAGKTIHFMGKNYTIKELTENSFDDKFDFAIFSAGGDTSKKYAPIAVSNGCIVVDNSSAFRMDPTVPLVVPEVNADDIKKHNGIIANPNCSTIQAVPVLKPIDDVYNINRIIYSTYQAVSGAGQKGINDLENGIMNYTHYNSLEVELEKFPHPIFNNCLPHIDVFLSNGYTKEEEKMINETRKILNKPNLKITATAVRVPVFNSHSEVINIELDKKFELNDIIELLKNSPNVIVQNETENNIYPIATKASGCDQVFVGRIRRDFSVDNGLNLWVVADNIRKGAATNAIQIVEKLIEFDN
;
A
#
# COMPACT_ATOMS: atom_id res chain seq x y z
N MET A 1 25.09 12.50 10.68
CA MET A 1 24.46 13.78 11.06
C MET A 1 23.30 14.01 10.11
N LYS A 2 22.04 13.82 10.57
CA LYS A 2 20.86 14.15 9.78
C LYS A 2 20.77 15.68 9.75
N GLY A 3 20.98 16.27 8.58
CA GLY A 3 20.84 17.71 8.38
C GLY A 3 19.40 18.11 8.72
N TRP A 4 19.25 19.06 9.62
CA TRP A 4 17.99 19.73 9.90
C TRP A 4 17.64 20.56 8.65
N CYS A 5 16.72 20.05 7.85
CA CYS A 5 16.12 20.84 6.79
C CYS A 5 15.18 21.85 7.47
N PHE A 6 15.56 23.10 7.52
CA PHE A 6 14.67 24.18 7.99
C PHE A 6 13.62 24.41 6.89
N TYR A 7 12.44 23.81 7.03
CA TYR A 7 11.30 24.15 6.20
C TYR A 7 10.85 25.57 6.54
N LEU A 8 10.99 26.50 5.60
CA LEU A 8 10.52 27.88 5.74
C LEU A 8 8.99 27.95 5.66
N LYS A 9 8.36 27.07 4.85
CA LYS A 9 6.91 27.02 4.62
C LYS A 9 6.25 25.97 5.52
N LYS A 10 5.09 26.30 6.07
CA LYS A 10 4.24 25.41 6.85
C LYS A 10 2.96 25.13 6.06
N TYR A 11 2.46 23.93 6.17
CA TYR A 11 1.33 23.42 5.39
C TYR A 11 0.15 23.07 6.27
N LYS A 12 -1.04 23.01 5.66
CA LYS A 12 -2.27 22.49 6.25
C LYS A 12 -2.62 21.14 5.61
N LEU A 13 -2.89 20.13 6.42
CA LEU A 13 -3.15 18.78 5.95
C LEU A 13 -4.50 18.25 6.48
N ALA A 14 -5.35 17.78 5.56
CA ALA A 14 -6.58 17.09 5.87
C ALA A 14 -6.39 15.56 5.77
N VAL A 15 -7.01 14.79 6.67
CA VAL A 15 -7.10 13.33 6.55
C VAL A 15 -8.56 12.92 6.47
N VAL A 16 -8.98 12.39 5.34
CA VAL A 16 -10.33 11.91 5.07
C VAL A 16 -10.39 10.41 5.33
N GLY A 17 -11.31 9.99 6.19
CA GLY A 17 -11.40 8.60 6.66
C GLY A 17 -10.50 8.30 7.86
N ALA A 18 -10.21 9.29 8.69
CA ALA A 18 -9.27 9.22 9.82
C ALA A 18 -9.58 8.12 10.86
N THR A 19 -10.82 7.63 10.93
CA THR A 19 -11.25 6.58 11.88
C THR A 19 -11.09 5.15 11.38
N GLY A 20 -10.85 4.97 10.08
CA GLY A 20 -10.61 3.66 9.47
C GLY A 20 -9.26 3.04 9.87
N VAL A 21 -9.03 1.77 9.58
CA VAL A 21 -7.76 1.07 9.88
C VAL A 21 -6.57 1.81 9.27
N VAL A 22 -6.63 2.11 7.98
CA VAL A 22 -5.56 2.86 7.28
C VAL A 22 -5.49 4.30 7.79
N GLY A 23 -6.63 4.98 8.01
CA GLY A 23 -6.64 6.36 8.52
C GLY A 23 -5.94 6.50 9.87
N ARG A 24 -6.20 5.59 10.82
CA ARG A 24 -5.48 5.54 12.10
C ARG A 24 -3.98 5.32 11.93
N THR A 25 -3.60 4.50 10.95
CA THR A 25 -2.18 4.27 10.63
C THR A 25 -1.54 5.50 9.98
N VAL A 26 -2.27 6.23 9.13
CA VAL A 26 -1.82 7.54 8.60
C VAL A 26 -1.50 8.49 9.76
N LEU A 27 -2.37 8.60 10.76
CA LEU A 27 -2.10 9.46 11.92
C LEU A 27 -0.84 9.01 12.67
N LYS A 28 -0.66 7.71 12.89
CA LYS A 28 0.54 7.17 13.54
C LYS A 28 1.82 7.51 12.77
N VAL A 29 1.84 7.29 11.46
CA VAL A 29 3.01 7.58 10.61
C VAL A 29 3.29 9.09 10.54
N LEU A 30 2.25 9.95 10.49
CA LEU A 30 2.42 11.41 10.53
C LEU A 30 3.12 11.87 11.82
N GLN A 31 2.79 11.26 12.99
CA GLN A 31 3.48 11.55 14.26
C GLN A 31 4.96 11.15 14.22
N GLU A 32 5.26 10.01 13.59
CA GLU A 32 6.64 9.50 13.48
C GLU A 32 7.50 10.34 12.52
N LYS A 33 6.90 10.87 11.44
CA LYS A 33 7.59 11.62 10.38
C LYS A 33 7.83 13.10 10.72
N ASN A 34 6.97 13.69 11.55
CA ASN A 34 7.08 15.08 11.97
C ASN A 34 7.25 16.08 10.80
N LEU A 35 6.34 16.04 9.85
CA LEU A 35 6.32 16.95 8.70
C LEU A 35 6.06 18.41 9.11
N PRO A 36 6.42 19.41 8.30
CA PRO A 36 6.20 20.83 8.60
C PRO A 36 4.73 21.24 8.42
N ILE A 37 3.84 20.51 9.10
CA ILE A 37 2.40 20.76 9.09
C ILE A 37 2.01 21.62 10.28
N SER A 38 1.40 22.77 10.04
CA SER A 38 0.94 23.70 11.07
C SER A 38 -0.48 23.37 11.56
N GLU A 39 -1.28 22.77 10.72
CA GLU A 39 -2.69 22.49 11.03
C GLU A 39 -3.10 21.13 10.45
N TYR A 40 -3.74 20.33 11.28
CA TYR A 40 -4.35 19.06 10.89
C TYR A 40 -5.86 19.13 11.07
N VAL A 41 -6.62 18.60 10.11
CA VAL A 41 -8.06 18.41 10.21
C VAL A 41 -8.43 16.99 9.84
N PHE A 42 -9.27 16.36 10.65
CA PHE A 42 -9.67 14.97 10.48
C PHE A 42 -11.14 14.88 10.10
N PHE A 43 -11.39 14.31 8.92
CA PHE A 43 -12.73 14.11 8.41
C PHE A 43 -13.13 12.62 8.44
N ALA A 44 -14.39 12.37 8.74
CA ALA A 44 -15.01 11.05 8.64
C ALA A 44 -16.50 11.17 8.26
N SER A 45 -17.19 10.04 8.21
CA SER A 45 -18.66 10.04 8.02
C SER A 45 -19.39 10.63 9.24
N SER A 46 -20.67 11.00 9.06
CA SER A 46 -21.57 11.46 10.13
C SER A 46 -21.58 10.57 11.37
N LYS A 47 -21.42 9.23 11.21
CA LYS A 47 -21.35 8.26 12.33
C LYS A 47 -20.16 8.48 13.27
N SER A 48 -19.10 9.11 12.78
CA SER A 48 -17.87 9.36 13.53
C SER A 48 -17.64 10.84 13.84
N ALA A 49 -18.38 11.74 13.23
CA ALA A 49 -18.33 13.16 13.48
C ALA A 49 -18.64 13.46 14.96
N GLY A 50 -17.96 14.47 15.54
CA GLY A 50 -18.06 14.85 16.94
C GLY A 50 -17.20 13.99 17.90
N LYS A 51 -16.68 12.84 17.48
CA LYS A 51 -15.73 12.05 18.28
C LYS A 51 -14.37 12.74 18.34
N THR A 52 -13.61 12.46 19.40
CA THR A 52 -12.28 13.04 19.60
C THR A 52 -11.19 12.04 19.25
N ILE A 53 -10.16 12.52 18.56
CA ILE A 53 -8.90 11.81 18.35
C ILE A 53 -7.80 12.55 19.10
N HIS A 54 -7.02 11.80 19.90
CA HIS A 54 -5.78 12.31 20.48
C HIS A 54 -4.65 12.16 19.49
N PHE A 55 -3.99 13.26 19.10
CA PHE A 55 -2.94 13.26 18.09
C PHE A 55 -1.90 14.36 18.40
N MET A 56 -0.60 14.02 18.40
CA MET A 56 0.51 14.94 18.72
C MET A 56 0.29 15.77 20.01
N GLY A 57 -0.19 15.11 21.06
CA GLY A 57 -0.42 15.74 22.37
C GLY A 57 -1.64 16.66 22.46
N LYS A 58 -2.49 16.70 21.43
CA LYS A 58 -3.71 17.52 21.37
C LYS A 58 -4.94 16.67 21.06
N ASN A 59 -6.09 17.15 21.48
CA ASN A 59 -7.38 16.57 21.12
C ASN A 59 -7.96 17.29 19.91
N TYR A 60 -8.32 16.52 18.90
CA TYR A 60 -8.94 16.99 17.66
C TYR A 60 -10.35 16.43 17.55
N THR A 61 -11.32 17.29 17.33
CA THR A 61 -12.69 16.85 17.01
C THR A 61 -12.78 16.44 15.55
N ILE A 62 -13.27 15.23 15.30
CA ILE A 62 -13.53 14.74 13.93
C ILE A 62 -14.68 15.55 13.35
N LYS A 63 -14.44 16.14 12.18
CA LYS A 63 -15.47 16.83 11.40
C LYS A 63 -16.17 15.87 10.45
N GLU A 64 -17.45 16.11 10.17
CA GLU A 64 -18.15 15.42 9.09
C GLU A 64 -17.60 15.86 7.76
N LEU A 65 -17.40 14.91 6.83
CA LEU A 65 -17.03 15.21 5.45
C LEU A 65 -18.27 15.68 4.67
N THR A 66 -18.25 16.92 4.24
CA THR A 66 -19.30 17.57 3.44
C THR A 66 -18.70 18.25 2.20
N GLU A 67 -19.53 18.77 1.33
CA GLU A 67 -19.07 19.52 0.15
C GLU A 67 -18.31 20.81 0.49
N ASN A 68 -18.59 21.40 1.65
CA ASN A 68 -17.93 22.62 2.15
C ASN A 68 -16.69 22.33 3.00
N SER A 69 -16.28 21.05 3.13
CA SER A 69 -15.16 20.64 4.02
C SER A 69 -13.80 21.23 3.62
N PHE A 70 -13.67 21.66 2.37
CA PHE A 70 -12.40 22.19 1.82
C PHE A 70 -12.41 23.70 1.63
N ASP A 71 -13.45 24.43 2.05
CA ASP A 71 -13.53 25.90 1.95
C ASP A 71 -12.44 26.58 2.79
N ASP A 72 -12.00 25.97 3.89
CA ASP A 72 -10.89 26.44 4.75
C ASP A 72 -9.49 26.35 4.10
N LYS A 73 -9.40 25.90 2.86
CA LYS A 73 -8.19 25.70 2.06
C LYS A 73 -7.11 24.89 2.78
N PHE A 74 -6.79 23.75 2.19
CA PHE A 74 -5.72 22.86 2.61
C PHE A 74 -4.68 22.77 1.50
N ASP A 75 -3.40 22.65 1.88
CA ASP A 75 -2.35 22.37 0.91
C ASP A 75 -2.43 20.92 0.44
N PHE A 76 -2.63 19.99 1.38
CA PHE A 76 -2.68 18.56 1.11
C PHE A 76 -3.90 17.88 1.77
N ALA A 77 -4.40 16.83 1.13
CA ALA A 77 -5.39 15.93 1.73
C ALA A 77 -5.06 14.46 1.43
N ILE A 78 -5.06 13.62 2.45
CA ILE A 78 -4.91 12.17 2.31
C ILE A 78 -6.30 11.54 2.40
N PHE A 79 -6.75 10.89 1.33
CA PHE A 79 -8.04 10.24 1.23
C PHE A 79 -7.93 8.72 1.50
N SER A 80 -8.64 8.24 2.51
CA SER A 80 -8.68 6.82 2.90
C SER A 80 -10.10 6.41 3.33
N ALA A 81 -11.12 6.78 2.55
CA ALA A 81 -12.54 6.59 2.85
C ALA A 81 -13.31 5.81 1.78
N GLY A 82 -12.58 5.15 0.85
CA GLY A 82 -13.15 4.34 -0.23
C GLY A 82 -13.44 5.12 -1.52
N GLY A 83 -13.62 4.38 -2.62
CA GLY A 83 -13.65 4.93 -3.97
C GLY A 83 -14.79 5.92 -4.23
N ASP A 84 -15.99 5.65 -3.73
CA ASP A 84 -17.14 6.53 -3.94
C ASP A 84 -16.96 7.88 -3.23
N THR A 85 -16.38 7.87 -2.02
CA THR A 85 -16.01 9.08 -1.30
C THR A 85 -14.94 9.86 -2.07
N SER A 86 -13.91 9.19 -2.58
CA SER A 86 -12.86 9.83 -3.35
C SER A 86 -13.40 10.44 -4.64
N LYS A 87 -14.21 9.71 -5.40
CA LYS A 87 -14.84 10.22 -6.63
C LYS A 87 -15.68 11.48 -6.40
N LYS A 88 -16.40 11.54 -5.27
CA LYS A 88 -17.22 12.69 -4.93
C LYS A 88 -16.41 13.87 -4.43
N TYR A 89 -15.51 13.67 -3.47
CA TYR A 89 -14.93 14.77 -2.70
C TYR A 89 -13.51 15.17 -3.14
N ALA A 90 -12.74 14.30 -3.82
CA ALA A 90 -11.41 14.67 -4.27
C ALA A 90 -11.43 15.79 -5.33
N PRO A 91 -12.34 15.80 -6.32
CA PRO A 91 -12.46 16.93 -7.24
C PRO A 91 -12.84 18.25 -6.55
N ILE A 92 -13.67 18.19 -5.49
CA ILE A 92 -14.04 19.37 -4.69
C ILE A 92 -12.81 19.92 -3.96
N ALA A 93 -12.01 19.04 -3.33
CA ALA A 93 -10.77 19.46 -2.69
C ALA A 93 -9.81 20.14 -3.67
N VAL A 94 -9.64 19.53 -4.86
CA VAL A 94 -8.78 20.09 -5.93
C VAL A 94 -9.28 21.45 -6.41
N SER A 95 -10.59 21.63 -6.59
CA SER A 95 -11.17 22.93 -7.00
C SER A 95 -10.93 24.05 -5.98
N ASN A 96 -10.69 23.69 -4.71
CA ASN A 96 -10.30 24.59 -3.62
C ASN A 96 -8.77 24.75 -3.48
N GLY A 97 -7.98 24.22 -4.44
CA GLY A 97 -6.52 24.36 -4.47
C GLY A 97 -5.75 23.32 -3.65
N CYS A 98 -6.42 22.29 -3.15
CA CYS A 98 -5.80 21.21 -2.37
C CYS A 98 -5.20 20.13 -3.29
N ILE A 99 -3.99 19.65 -2.99
CA ILE A 99 -3.44 18.45 -3.63
C ILE A 99 -3.90 17.21 -2.85
N VAL A 100 -4.56 16.29 -3.54
CA VAL A 100 -5.14 15.06 -2.96
C VAL A 100 -4.23 13.88 -3.24
N VAL A 101 -3.85 13.15 -2.18
CA VAL A 101 -3.26 11.81 -2.27
C VAL A 101 -4.36 10.79 -1.96
N ASP A 102 -4.84 10.08 -3.00
CA ASP A 102 -5.96 9.16 -2.88
C ASP A 102 -5.52 7.70 -2.74
N ASN A 103 -5.83 7.10 -1.60
CA ASN A 103 -5.53 5.69 -1.31
C ASN A 103 -6.58 4.71 -1.88
N SER A 104 -7.66 5.20 -2.48
CA SER A 104 -8.67 4.36 -3.11
C SER A 104 -8.26 3.91 -4.51
N SER A 105 -9.03 3.00 -5.10
CA SER A 105 -8.81 2.60 -6.49
C SER A 105 -9.48 3.52 -7.52
N ALA A 106 -10.08 4.65 -7.08
CA ALA A 106 -10.95 5.48 -7.92
C ALA A 106 -10.23 6.08 -9.13
N PHE A 107 -8.99 6.52 -8.94
CA PHE A 107 -8.24 7.28 -9.95
C PHE A 107 -6.98 6.57 -10.45
N ARG A 108 -6.63 5.38 -9.91
CA ARG A 108 -5.37 4.71 -10.21
C ARG A 108 -5.10 4.48 -11.69
N MET A 109 -6.14 4.14 -12.45
CA MET A 109 -6.03 3.85 -13.88
C MET A 109 -6.43 5.03 -14.78
N ASP A 110 -6.75 6.19 -14.21
CA ASP A 110 -6.95 7.42 -14.98
C ASP A 110 -5.59 7.84 -15.58
N PRO A 111 -5.51 8.05 -16.92
CA PRO A 111 -4.25 8.40 -17.59
C PRO A 111 -3.73 9.79 -17.19
N THR A 112 -4.58 10.67 -16.67
CA THR A 112 -4.22 12.03 -16.23
C THR A 112 -3.79 12.09 -14.78
N VAL A 113 -3.96 11.01 -14.02
CA VAL A 113 -3.60 10.92 -12.60
C VAL A 113 -2.35 10.05 -12.44
N PRO A 114 -1.25 10.59 -11.90
CA PRO A 114 -0.05 9.79 -11.63
C PRO A 114 -0.32 8.77 -10.52
N LEU A 115 0.20 7.56 -10.72
CA LEU A 115 0.15 6.44 -9.77
C LEU A 115 1.55 6.25 -9.22
N VAL A 116 1.77 6.54 -7.92
CA VAL A 116 3.12 6.79 -7.42
C VAL A 116 3.54 5.88 -6.28
N VAL A 117 4.72 5.29 -6.43
CA VAL A 117 5.55 4.73 -5.36
C VAL A 117 6.87 5.52 -5.34
N PRO A 118 7.12 6.36 -4.33
CA PRO A 118 8.23 7.31 -4.36
C PRO A 118 9.63 6.69 -4.56
N GLU A 119 9.85 5.45 -4.16
CA GLU A 119 11.11 4.73 -4.42
C GLU A 119 11.29 4.33 -5.89
N VAL A 120 10.23 4.42 -6.71
CA VAL A 120 10.20 3.90 -8.09
C VAL A 120 10.05 5.02 -9.12
N ASN A 121 9.07 5.89 -8.92
CA ASN A 121 8.67 6.89 -9.90
C ASN A 121 8.31 8.25 -9.28
N ALA A 122 9.09 8.74 -8.31
CA ALA A 122 8.83 10.01 -7.61
C ALA A 122 8.61 11.21 -8.55
N ASP A 123 9.33 11.26 -9.69
CA ASP A 123 9.18 12.36 -10.66
C ASP A 123 7.81 12.42 -11.33
N ASP A 124 7.05 11.33 -11.33
CA ASP A 124 5.69 11.32 -11.84
C ASP A 124 4.73 12.18 -10.99
N ILE A 125 5.09 12.47 -9.73
CA ILE A 125 4.37 13.41 -8.88
C ILE A 125 4.18 14.76 -9.60
N LYS A 126 5.19 15.25 -10.28
CA LYS A 126 5.18 16.54 -11.00
C LYS A 126 4.14 16.63 -12.14
N LYS A 127 3.58 15.49 -12.55
CA LYS A 127 2.58 15.39 -13.63
C LYS A 127 1.14 15.53 -13.13
N HIS A 128 0.93 15.72 -11.81
CA HIS A 128 -0.43 15.74 -11.25
C HIS A 128 -1.23 16.99 -11.65
N ASN A 129 -2.55 16.81 -11.79
CA ASN A 129 -3.53 17.89 -11.96
C ASN A 129 -4.40 18.02 -10.69
N GLY A 130 -3.73 18.00 -9.51
CA GLY A 130 -4.38 18.08 -8.19
C GLY A 130 -4.64 16.75 -7.51
N ILE A 131 -4.70 15.62 -8.23
CA ILE A 131 -4.85 14.28 -7.65
C ILE A 131 -3.62 13.43 -7.96
N ILE A 132 -3.15 12.69 -6.95
CA ILE A 132 -2.10 11.67 -7.04
C ILE A 132 -2.68 10.39 -6.46
N ALA A 133 -2.64 9.29 -7.20
CA ALA A 133 -3.14 8.00 -6.74
C ALA A 133 -2.06 7.21 -5.99
N ASN A 134 -2.44 6.69 -4.83
CA ASN A 134 -1.66 5.74 -4.05
C ASN A 134 -2.01 4.32 -4.52
N PRO A 135 -1.05 3.48 -4.92
CA PRO A 135 -1.34 2.18 -5.53
C PRO A 135 -1.97 1.16 -4.57
N ASN A 136 -2.29 0.00 -5.09
CA ASN A 136 -2.69 -1.19 -4.32
C ASN A 136 -1.56 -1.64 -3.39
N CYS A 137 -1.89 -2.16 -2.21
CA CYS A 137 -0.92 -2.55 -1.20
C CYS A 137 0.07 -3.61 -1.67
N SER A 138 -0.39 -4.60 -2.44
CA SER A 138 0.47 -5.63 -3.01
C SER A 138 1.38 -5.03 -4.11
N THR A 139 0.84 -4.13 -4.94
CA THR A 139 1.66 -3.43 -5.95
C THR A 139 2.75 -2.56 -5.29
N ILE A 140 2.41 -1.81 -4.22
CA ILE A 140 3.38 -0.94 -3.52
C ILE A 140 4.56 -1.74 -2.98
N GLN A 141 4.34 -2.95 -2.47
CA GLN A 141 5.45 -3.76 -1.93
C GLN A 141 6.27 -4.45 -3.01
N ALA A 142 5.66 -4.78 -4.16
CA ALA A 142 6.35 -5.49 -5.24
C ALA A 142 7.29 -4.58 -6.05
N VAL A 143 6.82 -3.38 -6.45
CA VAL A 143 7.55 -2.56 -7.43
C VAL A 143 8.88 -2.00 -6.94
N PRO A 144 9.16 -1.71 -5.64
CA PRO A 144 10.48 -1.32 -5.16
C PRO A 144 11.54 -2.43 -5.31
N VAL A 145 11.10 -3.69 -5.34
CA VAL A 145 11.97 -4.85 -5.58
C VAL A 145 12.14 -5.08 -7.08
N LEU A 146 11.08 -4.89 -7.86
CA LEU A 146 11.09 -5.14 -9.31
C LEU A 146 11.83 -4.06 -10.11
N LYS A 147 11.66 -2.78 -9.75
CA LYS A 147 12.22 -1.66 -10.51
C LYS A 147 13.73 -1.72 -10.68
N PRO A 148 14.55 -1.89 -9.61
CA PRO A 148 15.99 -1.98 -9.78
C PRO A 148 16.41 -3.17 -10.64
N ILE A 149 15.73 -4.31 -10.54
CA ILE A 149 15.99 -5.48 -11.38
C ILE A 149 15.63 -5.18 -12.84
N ASP A 150 14.49 -4.52 -13.08
CA ASP A 150 14.04 -4.16 -14.42
C ASP A 150 14.98 -3.19 -15.12
N ASP A 151 15.51 -2.21 -14.40
CA ASP A 151 16.43 -1.20 -14.95
C ASP A 151 17.75 -1.82 -15.47
N VAL A 152 18.22 -2.89 -14.83
CA VAL A 152 19.49 -3.53 -15.20
C VAL A 152 19.26 -4.70 -16.18
N TYR A 153 18.28 -5.54 -15.89
CA TYR A 153 18.13 -6.83 -16.56
C TYR A 153 16.93 -6.94 -17.51
N ASN A 154 16.03 -5.95 -17.51
CA ASN A 154 14.80 -5.89 -18.30
C ASN A 154 13.87 -7.09 -18.06
N ILE A 155 12.80 -6.87 -17.31
CA ILE A 155 11.81 -7.92 -17.01
C ILE A 155 10.89 -8.12 -18.22
N ASN A 156 10.74 -9.37 -18.64
CA ASN A 156 9.88 -9.79 -19.75
C ASN A 156 8.54 -10.36 -19.29
N ARG A 157 8.52 -10.99 -18.11
CA ARG A 157 7.31 -11.60 -17.54
C ARG A 157 7.34 -11.59 -16.03
N ILE A 158 6.16 -11.43 -15.40
CA ILE A 158 5.96 -11.52 -13.96
C ILE A 158 4.79 -12.47 -13.65
N ILE A 159 4.98 -13.35 -12.69
CA ILE A 159 3.92 -14.14 -12.07
C ILE A 159 3.85 -13.76 -10.59
N TYR A 160 2.71 -13.26 -10.17
CA TYR A 160 2.41 -13.00 -8.77
C TYR A 160 1.60 -14.14 -8.16
N SER A 161 1.99 -14.60 -6.97
CA SER A 161 1.14 -15.40 -6.10
C SER A 161 1.18 -14.76 -4.71
N THR A 162 0.06 -14.19 -4.28
CA THR A 162 0.01 -13.43 -3.03
C THR A 162 -0.63 -14.21 -1.89
N TYR A 163 -0.18 -13.92 -0.68
CA TYR A 163 -0.70 -14.41 0.60
C TYR A 163 -1.05 -13.20 1.44
N GLN A 164 -2.29 -12.69 1.27
CA GLN A 164 -2.70 -11.39 1.79
C GLN A 164 -3.36 -11.49 3.15
N ALA A 165 -2.90 -10.69 4.10
CA ALA A 165 -3.42 -10.57 5.45
C ALA A 165 -4.85 -10.02 5.49
N VAL A 166 -5.63 -10.42 6.51
CA VAL A 166 -7.03 -10.02 6.67
C VAL A 166 -7.23 -8.52 6.89
N SER A 167 -6.23 -7.82 7.44
CA SER A 167 -6.28 -6.36 7.63
C SER A 167 -6.47 -5.57 6.34
N GLY A 168 -6.10 -6.13 5.17
CA GLY A 168 -6.41 -5.55 3.85
C GLY A 168 -7.91 -5.45 3.55
N ALA A 169 -8.74 -6.25 4.24
CA ALA A 169 -10.19 -6.16 4.19
C ALA A 169 -10.80 -5.22 5.27
N GLY A 170 -9.95 -4.52 6.02
CA GLY A 170 -10.35 -3.61 7.11
C GLY A 170 -10.75 -4.34 8.40
N GLN A 171 -11.37 -3.60 9.32
CA GLN A 171 -11.71 -4.12 10.64
C GLN A 171 -12.59 -5.37 10.60
N LYS A 172 -13.54 -5.44 9.68
CA LYS A 172 -14.42 -6.62 9.53
C LYS A 172 -13.64 -7.90 9.18
N GLY A 173 -12.62 -7.79 8.32
CA GLY A 173 -11.77 -8.93 8.01
C GLY A 173 -10.91 -9.39 9.19
N ILE A 174 -10.47 -8.45 10.02
CA ILE A 174 -9.77 -8.76 11.29
C ILE A 174 -10.73 -9.48 12.25
N ASN A 175 -11.96 -8.97 12.40
CA ASN A 175 -12.98 -9.57 13.24
C ASN A 175 -13.31 -11.00 12.80
N ASP A 176 -13.44 -11.27 11.51
CA ASP A 176 -13.71 -12.62 10.98
C ASP A 176 -12.62 -13.62 11.39
N LEU A 177 -11.35 -13.21 11.38
CA LEU A 177 -10.24 -14.06 11.82
C LEU A 177 -10.26 -14.25 13.35
N GLU A 178 -10.42 -13.19 14.12
CA GLU A 178 -10.49 -13.24 15.59
C GLU A 178 -11.64 -14.13 16.06
N ASN A 179 -12.84 -13.93 15.49
CA ASN A 179 -14.02 -14.74 15.82
C ASN A 179 -13.81 -16.21 15.45
N GLY A 180 -13.18 -16.51 14.32
CA GLY A 180 -12.84 -17.88 13.92
C GLY A 180 -11.90 -18.56 14.90
N ILE A 181 -10.84 -17.86 15.34
CA ILE A 181 -9.89 -18.37 16.35
C ILE A 181 -10.62 -18.63 17.68
N MET A 182 -11.41 -17.65 18.15
CA MET A 182 -12.13 -17.77 19.42
C MET A 182 -13.15 -18.91 19.39
N ASN A 183 -13.90 -19.06 18.31
CA ASN A 183 -14.92 -20.09 18.18
C ASN A 183 -14.28 -21.49 18.14
N TYR A 184 -13.19 -21.66 17.40
CA TYR A 184 -12.45 -22.92 17.39
C TYR A 184 -11.86 -23.25 18.76
N THR A 185 -11.27 -22.28 19.43
CA THR A 185 -10.61 -22.49 20.73
C THR A 185 -11.61 -22.87 21.84
N HIS A 186 -12.80 -22.25 21.85
CA HIS A 186 -13.78 -22.45 22.92
C HIS A 186 -14.76 -23.61 22.63
N TYR A 187 -15.10 -23.80 21.34
CA TYR A 187 -16.18 -24.74 20.96
C TYR A 187 -15.74 -25.84 20.00
N ASN A 188 -14.46 -25.82 19.60
CA ASN A 188 -13.92 -26.74 18.58
C ASN A 188 -14.75 -26.76 17.28
N SER A 189 -15.29 -25.57 16.90
CA SER A 189 -16.12 -25.37 15.72
C SER A 189 -15.50 -24.37 14.76
N LEU A 190 -15.61 -24.63 13.47
CA LEU A 190 -15.24 -23.69 12.39
C LEU A 190 -16.43 -22.85 11.91
N GLU A 191 -17.64 -23.12 12.41
CA GLU A 191 -18.82 -22.34 12.10
C GLU A 191 -18.75 -21.00 12.84
N VAL A 192 -18.80 -19.90 12.10
CA VAL A 192 -18.71 -18.53 12.62
C VAL A 192 -19.57 -17.60 11.79
N GLU A 193 -20.19 -16.60 12.41
CA GLU A 193 -20.84 -15.51 11.70
C GLU A 193 -19.78 -14.63 11.02
N LEU A 194 -19.96 -14.39 9.72
CA LEU A 194 -18.99 -13.69 8.88
C LEU A 194 -19.48 -12.26 8.60
N GLU A 195 -18.61 -11.28 8.81
CA GLU A 195 -18.87 -9.87 8.50
C GLU A 195 -18.34 -9.45 7.12
N LYS A 196 -17.31 -10.16 6.60
CA LYS A 196 -16.59 -9.72 5.41
C LYS A 196 -16.35 -10.81 4.38
N PHE A 197 -15.86 -11.98 4.79
CA PHE A 197 -15.44 -13.02 3.85
C PHE A 197 -16.60 -13.95 3.48
N PRO A 198 -16.59 -14.54 2.27
CA PRO A 198 -17.64 -15.50 1.86
C PRO A 198 -17.53 -16.85 2.56
N HIS A 199 -16.38 -17.17 3.16
CA HIS A 199 -16.07 -18.38 3.89
C HIS A 199 -15.23 -18.08 5.12
N PRO A 200 -15.25 -18.92 6.17
CA PRO A 200 -14.38 -18.77 7.34
C PRO A 200 -12.91 -18.68 6.91
N ILE A 201 -12.23 -17.62 7.35
CA ILE A 201 -10.82 -17.42 7.01
C ILE A 201 -9.89 -18.18 7.94
N PHE A 202 -10.27 -18.38 9.21
CA PHE A 202 -9.48 -19.19 10.14
C PHE A 202 -9.33 -20.61 9.60
N ASN A 203 -8.10 -21.13 9.62
CA ASN A 203 -7.72 -22.44 9.08
C ASN A 203 -8.04 -22.65 7.60
N ASN A 204 -8.02 -21.56 6.79
CA ASN A 204 -8.38 -21.60 5.38
C ASN A 204 -7.52 -20.66 4.53
N CYS A 205 -7.35 -20.98 3.24
CA CYS A 205 -6.82 -20.08 2.22
C CYS A 205 -7.93 -19.81 1.22
N LEU A 206 -8.31 -18.53 1.03
CA LEU A 206 -9.38 -18.14 0.11
C LEU A 206 -8.76 -17.56 -1.15
N PRO A 207 -8.78 -18.25 -2.31
CA PRO A 207 -8.23 -17.75 -3.57
C PRO A 207 -9.21 -16.75 -4.24
N HIS A 208 -9.62 -15.75 -3.46
CA HIS A 208 -10.63 -14.79 -3.84
C HIS A 208 -10.48 -13.50 -3.04
N ILE A 209 -10.02 -12.44 -3.70
CA ILE A 209 -9.96 -11.09 -3.14
C ILE A 209 -10.62 -10.12 -4.10
N ASP A 210 -11.62 -9.35 -3.59
CA ASP A 210 -12.48 -8.47 -4.39
C ASP A 210 -13.42 -9.28 -5.30
N VAL A 211 -14.07 -8.69 -6.27
CA VAL A 211 -15.06 -9.33 -7.15
C VAL A 211 -14.40 -10.05 -8.32
N PHE A 212 -15.01 -11.17 -8.75
CA PHE A 212 -14.61 -11.84 -9.99
C PHE A 212 -15.02 -11.05 -11.23
N LEU A 213 -14.18 -11.08 -12.24
CA LEU A 213 -14.40 -10.47 -13.54
C LEU A 213 -14.73 -11.54 -14.59
N SER A 214 -15.23 -11.12 -15.75
CA SER A 214 -15.63 -12.04 -16.82
C SER A 214 -14.49 -12.84 -17.45
N ASN A 215 -13.25 -12.40 -17.26
CA ASN A 215 -12.05 -13.09 -17.74
C ASN A 215 -11.49 -14.12 -16.75
N GLY A 216 -12.18 -14.36 -15.63
CA GLY A 216 -11.79 -15.31 -14.60
C GLY A 216 -10.82 -14.77 -13.55
N TYR A 217 -10.27 -13.57 -13.74
CA TYR A 217 -9.47 -12.89 -12.72
C TYR A 217 -10.38 -12.21 -11.68
N THR A 218 -9.81 -11.91 -10.52
CA THR A 218 -10.44 -10.99 -9.57
C THR A 218 -9.99 -9.55 -9.86
N LYS A 219 -10.77 -8.59 -9.39
CA LYS A 219 -10.41 -7.17 -9.50
C LYS A 219 -9.09 -6.86 -8.77
N GLU A 220 -8.76 -7.58 -7.70
CA GLU A 220 -7.48 -7.43 -7.00
C GLU A 220 -6.29 -7.85 -7.88
N GLU A 221 -6.42 -8.95 -8.60
CA GLU A 221 -5.40 -9.44 -9.53
C GLU A 221 -5.20 -8.47 -10.69
N GLU A 222 -6.27 -7.95 -11.26
CA GLU A 222 -6.21 -6.92 -12.31
C GLU A 222 -5.57 -5.61 -11.85
N LYS A 223 -5.77 -5.20 -10.57
CA LYS A 223 -5.06 -4.05 -10.01
C LYS A 223 -3.55 -4.29 -10.04
N MET A 224 -3.07 -5.44 -9.55
CA MET A 224 -1.65 -5.76 -9.54
C MET A 224 -1.06 -5.74 -10.95
N ILE A 225 -1.76 -6.32 -11.93
CA ILE A 225 -1.32 -6.38 -13.32
C ILE A 225 -1.21 -4.97 -13.92
N ASN A 226 -2.28 -4.20 -13.84
CA ASN A 226 -2.38 -2.92 -14.54
C ASN A 226 -1.58 -1.81 -13.84
N GLU A 227 -1.59 -1.80 -12.51
CA GLU A 227 -0.83 -0.83 -11.72
C GLU A 227 0.69 -1.06 -11.87
N THR A 228 1.17 -2.31 -11.86
CA THR A 228 2.58 -2.63 -12.13
C THR A 228 3.01 -2.12 -13.51
N ARG A 229 2.20 -2.37 -14.55
CA ARG A 229 2.47 -1.85 -15.90
C ARG A 229 2.58 -0.33 -15.94
N LYS A 230 1.66 0.36 -15.25
CA LYS A 230 1.61 1.83 -15.20
C LYS A 230 2.83 2.40 -14.47
N ILE A 231 3.14 1.88 -13.28
CA ILE A 231 4.24 2.37 -12.44
C ILE A 231 5.61 2.13 -13.10
N LEU A 232 5.81 0.96 -13.70
CA LEU A 232 7.06 0.63 -14.42
C LEU A 232 7.13 1.24 -15.82
N ASN A 233 6.06 1.91 -16.28
CA ASN A 233 5.94 2.45 -17.63
C ASN A 233 6.16 1.39 -18.72
N LYS A 234 5.61 0.17 -18.52
CA LYS A 234 5.73 -0.98 -19.44
C LYS A 234 4.34 -1.54 -19.77
N PRO A 235 3.57 -0.90 -20.66
CA PRO A 235 2.17 -1.26 -20.94
C PRO A 235 1.99 -2.68 -21.47
N ASN A 236 3.00 -3.24 -22.13
CA ASN A 236 2.97 -4.57 -22.75
C ASN A 236 3.65 -5.65 -21.89
N LEU A 237 4.08 -5.35 -20.68
CA LEU A 237 4.71 -6.33 -19.78
C LEU A 237 3.76 -7.49 -19.53
N LYS A 238 4.25 -8.72 -19.72
CA LYS A 238 3.45 -9.93 -19.49
C LYS A 238 3.34 -10.19 -18.00
N ILE A 239 2.15 -10.06 -17.45
CA ILE A 239 1.90 -10.24 -16.01
C ILE A 239 0.66 -11.12 -15.83
N THR A 240 0.74 -12.05 -14.89
CA THR A 240 -0.41 -12.75 -14.33
C THR A 240 -0.34 -12.74 -12.81
N ALA A 241 -1.48 -12.85 -12.15
CA ALA A 241 -1.58 -12.80 -10.70
C ALA A 241 -2.60 -13.79 -10.18
N THR A 242 -2.33 -14.36 -9.00
CA THR A 242 -3.30 -15.09 -8.19
C THR A 242 -3.27 -14.52 -6.78
N ALA A 243 -4.38 -13.94 -6.34
CA ALA A 243 -4.49 -13.29 -5.05
C ALA A 243 -5.25 -14.15 -4.04
N VAL A 244 -4.55 -14.54 -2.96
CA VAL A 244 -5.09 -15.42 -1.92
C VAL A 244 -5.18 -14.70 -0.59
N ARG A 245 -6.35 -14.75 0.07
CA ARG A 245 -6.51 -14.32 1.46
C ARG A 245 -6.09 -15.46 2.39
N VAL A 246 -5.24 -15.15 3.37
CA VAL A 246 -4.71 -16.11 4.33
C VAL A 246 -5.00 -15.67 5.77
N PRO A 247 -5.01 -16.59 6.77
CA PRO A 247 -5.33 -16.27 8.16
C PRO A 247 -4.14 -15.61 8.89
N VAL A 248 -3.70 -14.49 8.37
CA VAL A 248 -2.63 -13.64 8.92
C VAL A 248 -3.22 -12.26 9.19
N PHE A 249 -2.96 -11.70 10.36
CA PHE A 249 -3.53 -10.40 10.75
C PHE A 249 -3.00 -9.25 9.91
N ASN A 250 -1.68 -9.08 9.83
CA ASN A 250 -1.00 -8.00 9.14
C ASN A 250 0.17 -8.51 8.31
N SER A 251 0.57 -7.70 7.34
CA SER A 251 1.63 -7.93 6.37
C SER A 251 1.24 -8.92 5.27
N HIS A 252 1.31 -8.45 4.05
CA HIS A 252 1.15 -9.29 2.86
C HIS A 252 2.48 -9.95 2.52
N SER A 253 2.41 -11.18 2.06
CA SER A 253 3.54 -11.91 1.52
C SER A 253 3.26 -12.26 0.06
N GLU A 254 4.30 -12.28 -0.78
CA GLU A 254 4.20 -12.55 -2.20
C GLU A 254 5.33 -13.45 -2.69
N VAL A 255 5.00 -14.48 -3.43
CA VAL A 255 5.94 -15.12 -4.35
C VAL A 255 5.87 -14.33 -5.65
N ILE A 256 7.02 -13.85 -6.10
CA ILE A 256 7.18 -13.19 -7.39
C ILE A 256 8.15 -14.01 -8.22
N ASN A 257 7.67 -14.57 -9.33
CA ASN A 257 8.51 -15.23 -10.33
C ASN A 257 8.64 -14.31 -11.53
N ILE A 258 9.87 -14.06 -11.96
CA ILE A 258 10.16 -13.19 -13.10
C ILE A 258 11.08 -13.85 -14.12
N GLU A 259 10.86 -13.52 -15.37
CA GLU A 259 11.76 -13.85 -16.50
C GLU A 259 12.47 -12.59 -16.95
N LEU A 260 13.79 -12.65 -17.03
CA LEU A 260 14.66 -11.54 -17.41
C LEU A 260 15.14 -11.71 -18.86
N ASP A 261 15.34 -10.59 -19.53
CA ASP A 261 15.90 -10.58 -20.89
C ASP A 261 17.40 -10.89 -20.90
N LYS A 262 18.11 -10.41 -19.89
CA LYS A 262 19.56 -10.55 -19.80
C LYS A 262 19.95 -11.65 -18.79
N LYS A 263 21.06 -12.30 -19.07
CA LYS A 263 21.72 -13.20 -18.10
C LYS A 263 22.12 -12.44 -16.85
N PHE A 264 22.07 -13.06 -15.70
CA PHE A 264 22.43 -12.48 -14.42
C PHE A 264 23.21 -13.45 -13.56
N GLU A 265 23.99 -12.90 -12.63
CA GLU A 265 24.51 -13.65 -11.48
C GLU A 265 23.67 -13.36 -10.25
N LEU A 266 23.42 -14.39 -9.44
CA LEU A 266 22.49 -14.28 -8.30
C LEU A 266 22.99 -13.27 -7.26
N ASN A 267 24.30 -13.23 -7.05
CA ASN A 267 24.92 -12.27 -6.13
C ASN A 267 24.74 -10.83 -6.59
N ASP A 268 24.77 -10.56 -7.89
CA ASP A 268 24.56 -9.20 -8.43
C ASP A 268 23.13 -8.73 -8.14
N ILE A 269 22.15 -9.61 -8.26
CA ILE A 269 20.75 -9.31 -7.89
C ILE A 269 20.64 -9.01 -6.39
N ILE A 270 21.29 -9.81 -5.54
CA ILE A 270 21.26 -9.62 -4.09
C ILE A 270 21.90 -8.27 -3.71
N GLU A 271 23.06 -7.94 -4.25
CA GLU A 271 23.73 -6.66 -3.99
C GLU A 271 22.93 -5.47 -4.55
N LEU A 272 22.32 -5.60 -5.71
CA LEU A 272 21.42 -4.60 -6.28
C LEU A 272 20.26 -4.29 -5.33
N LEU A 273 19.61 -5.32 -4.79
CA LEU A 273 18.48 -5.18 -3.86
C LEU A 273 18.91 -4.63 -2.49
N LYS A 274 20.10 -4.99 -1.98
CA LYS A 274 20.64 -4.41 -0.74
C LYS A 274 20.88 -2.89 -0.84
N ASN A 275 21.19 -2.41 -2.04
CA ASN A 275 21.40 -0.99 -2.31
C ASN A 275 20.12 -0.24 -2.73
N SER A 276 18.99 -0.93 -2.81
CA SER A 276 17.72 -0.33 -3.21
C SER A 276 17.05 0.40 -2.03
N PRO A 277 16.49 1.59 -2.22
CA PRO A 277 15.89 2.37 -1.15
C PRO A 277 14.69 1.64 -0.51
N ASN A 278 14.65 1.63 0.81
CA ASN A 278 13.60 0.99 1.63
C ASN A 278 13.41 -0.51 1.39
N VAL A 279 14.37 -1.20 0.77
CA VAL A 279 14.41 -2.65 0.62
C VAL A 279 15.38 -3.26 1.62
N ILE A 280 14.97 -4.30 2.33
CA ILE A 280 15.81 -5.07 3.26
C ILE A 280 15.89 -6.50 2.77
N VAL A 281 17.13 -6.94 2.48
CA VAL A 281 17.39 -8.33 2.06
C VAL A 281 17.59 -9.22 3.29
N GLN A 282 16.78 -10.28 3.39
CA GLN A 282 16.87 -11.35 4.39
C GLN A 282 16.94 -12.69 3.66
N ASN A 283 18.16 -13.16 3.34
CA ASN A 283 18.36 -14.33 2.47
C ASN A 283 19.42 -15.30 3.00
N GLU A 284 19.48 -15.50 4.32
CA GLU A 284 20.37 -16.49 4.97
C GLU A 284 19.57 -17.76 5.31
N THR A 285 19.30 -18.56 4.27
CA THR A 285 18.37 -19.69 4.36
C THR A 285 18.86 -20.83 5.25
N GLU A 286 20.15 -21.04 5.36
CA GLU A 286 20.81 -21.99 6.25
C GLU A 286 20.58 -21.65 7.74
N ASN A 287 20.35 -20.37 8.06
CA ASN A 287 20.03 -19.89 9.40
C ASN A 287 18.53 -19.66 9.61
N ASN A 288 17.68 -20.07 8.66
CA ASN A 288 16.24 -19.79 8.62
C ASN A 288 15.89 -18.30 8.68
N ILE A 289 16.78 -17.43 8.15
CA ILE A 289 16.54 -15.99 8.05
C ILE A 289 15.98 -15.66 6.67
N TYR A 290 14.68 -15.36 6.67
CA TYR A 290 13.88 -14.94 5.53
C TYR A 290 12.72 -14.05 6.00
N PRO A 291 12.12 -13.23 5.12
CA PRO A 291 11.02 -12.35 5.51
C PRO A 291 9.79 -13.11 6.01
N ILE A 292 9.24 -12.67 7.14
CA ILE A 292 7.99 -13.21 7.71
C ILE A 292 7.05 -12.07 8.12
N ALA A 293 5.74 -12.30 8.00
CA ALA A 293 4.70 -11.31 8.23
C ALA A 293 4.78 -10.66 9.62
N THR A 294 5.03 -11.45 10.67
CA THR A 294 5.11 -10.96 12.05
C THR A 294 6.31 -10.02 12.31
N LYS A 295 7.38 -10.12 11.54
CA LYS A 295 8.55 -9.22 11.64
C LYS A 295 8.43 -7.99 10.74
N ALA A 296 7.72 -8.10 9.63
CA ALA A 296 7.44 -6.99 8.75
C ALA A 296 6.32 -6.07 9.30
N SER A 297 5.44 -6.60 10.13
CA SER A 297 4.36 -5.82 10.75
C SER A 297 4.92 -4.68 11.60
N GLY A 298 4.41 -3.46 11.36
CA GLY A 298 4.87 -2.23 12.00
C GLY A 298 6.09 -1.58 11.33
N CYS A 299 6.67 -2.18 10.29
CA CYS A 299 7.80 -1.62 9.54
C CYS A 299 7.35 -0.85 8.29
N ASP A 300 8.17 0.11 7.87
CA ASP A 300 7.95 0.89 6.64
C ASP A 300 8.76 0.35 5.44
N GLN A 301 9.61 -0.64 5.68
CA GLN A 301 10.45 -1.26 4.66
C GLN A 301 9.73 -2.40 3.96
N VAL A 302 10.22 -2.72 2.76
CA VAL A 302 9.90 -3.94 2.03
C VAL A 302 11.02 -4.96 2.29
N PHE A 303 10.65 -6.13 2.75
CA PHE A 303 11.58 -7.22 3.00
C PHE A 303 11.59 -8.20 1.83
N VAL A 304 12.76 -8.59 1.35
CA VAL A 304 12.92 -9.57 0.27
C VAL A 304 13.88 -10.67 0.67
N GLY A 305 13.54 -11.89 0.34
CA GLY A 305 14.37 -13.06 0.60
C GLY A 305 13.98 -14.24 -0.27
N ARG A 306 14.51 -15.44 0.05
CA ARG A 306 14.30 -16.62 -0.78
C ARG A 306 14.64 -16.36 -2.25
N ILE A 307 15.63 -15.48 -2.47
CA ILE A 307 16.13 -15.07 -3.79
C ILE A 307 16.88 -16.26 -4.37
N ARG A 308 16.40 -16.79 -5.49
CA ARG A 308 16.94 -18.00 -6.11
C ARG A 308 16.63 -18.06 -7.60
N ARG A 309 17.50 -18.74 -8.36
CA ARG A 309 17.23 -19.01 -9.77
C ARG A 309 15.97 -19.87 -9.91
N ASP A 310 15.22 -19.61 -10.96
CA ASP A 310 14.22 -20.52 -11.49
C ASP A 310 14.87 -21.26 -12.66
N PHE A 311 15.10 -22.56 -12.48
CA PHE A 311 15.74 -23.42 -13.48
C PHE A 311 14.78 -23.93 -14.55
N SER A 312 13.50 -23.57 -14.52
CA SER A 312 12.52 -23.96 -15.52
C SER A 312 12.55 -23.09 -16.77
N VAL A 313 13.23 -21.93 -16.69
CA VAL A 313 13.45 -20.99 -17.81
C VAL A 313 14.87 -20.44 -17.77
N ASP A 314 15.38 -19.95 -18.90
CA ASP A 314 16.80 -19.56 -19.05
C ASP A 314 17.26 -18.48 -18.06
N ASN A 315 16.49 -17.42 -17.87
CA ASN A 315 16.82 -16.29 -17.01
C ASN A 315 15.73 -16.08 -15.95
N GLY A 316 15.28 -17.15 -15.33
CA GLY A 316 14.23 -17.10 -14.31
C GLY A 316 14.75 -16.76 -12.91
N LEU A 317 13.97 -15.99 -12.18
CA LEU A 317 14.25 -15.60 -10.79
C LEU A 317 13.00 -15.72 -9.94
N ASN A 318 13.14 -16.31 -8.76
CA ASN A 318 12.10 -16.35 -7.74
C ASN A 318 12.46 -15.46 -6.56
N LEU A 319 11.48 -14.71 -6.08
CA LEU A 319 11.58 -13.82 -4.94
C LEU A 319 10.46 -14.12 -3.93
N TRP A 320 10.71 -13.88 -2.67
CA TRP A 320 9.72 -13.82 -1.60
C TRP A 320 9.74 -12.42 -0.99
N VAL A 321 8.63 -11.69 -1.11
CA VAL A 321 8.52 -10.29 -0.69
C VAL A 321 7.47 -10.15 0.38
N VAL A 322 7.78 -9.43 1.47
CA VAL A 322 6.87 -9.20 2.59
C VAL A 322 6.92 -7.74 3.01
N ALA A 323 5.76 -7.12 3.20
CA ALA A 323 5.67 -5.78 3.78
C ALA A 323 4.38 -5.59 4.59
N ASP A 324 4.37 -4.63 5.50
CA ASP A 324 3.15 -4.21 6.19
C ASP A 324 2.20 -3.51 5.22
N ASN A 325 1.10 -4.17 4.92
CA ASN A 325 0.12 -3.73 3.93
C ASN A 325 -0.66 -2.49 4.34
N ILE A 326 -0.72 -2.17 5.64
CA ILE A 326 -1.38 -0.97 6.16
C ILE A 326 -0.39 0.19 6.29
N ARG A 327 0.89 -0.09 6.60
CA ARG A 327 1.96 0.92 6.67
C ARG A 327 2.52 1.19 5.27
N LYS A 328 3.57 0.45 4.87
CA LYS A 328 4.19 0.64 3.54
C LYS A 328 3.17 0.52 2.41
N GLY A 329 2.30 -0.47 2.49
CA GLY A 329 1.29 -0.75 1.46
C GLY A 329 0.17 0.29 1.36
N ALA A 330 0.09 1.29 2.25
CA ALA A 330 -0.96 2.31 2.24
C ALA A 330 -0.49 3.63 2.87
N ALA A 331 -0.49 3.72 4.21
CA ALA A 331 -0.30 4.97 4.95
C ALA A 331 1.06 5.60 4.69
N THR A 332 2.14 4.82 4.81
CA THR A 332 3.51 5.31 4.65
C THR A 332 3.76 5.78 3.22
N ASN A 333 3.31 5.02 2.21
CA ASN A 333 3.48 5.43 0.81
C ASN A 333 2.74 6.75 0.51
N ALA A 334 1.51 6.91 1.02
CA ALA A 334 0.75 8.15 0.85
C ALA A 334 1.46 9.35 1.52
N ILE A 335 2.05 9.15 2.70
CA ILE A 335 2.80 10.21 3.40
C ILE A 335 4.12 10.50 2.69
N GLN A 336 4.83 9.51 2.16
CA GLN A 336 6.03 9.69 1.35
C GLN A 336 5.74 10.52 0.08
N ILE A 337 4.55 10.38 -0.51
CA ILE A 337 4.10 11.25 -1.62
C ILE A 337 3.98 12.70 -1.13
N VAL A 338 3.38 12.94 0.05
CA VAL A 338 3.31 14.28 0.65
C VAL A 338 4.70 14.82 0.99
N GLU A 339 5.61 14.00 1.53
CA GLU A 339 7.02 14.36 1.76
C GLU A 339 7.68 14.87 0.46
N LYS A 340 7.49 14.15 -0.64
CA LYS A 340 8.04 14.55 -1.95
C LYS A 340 7.41 15.84 -2.50
N LEU A 341 6.11 16.02 -2.32
CA LEU A 341 5.46 17.29 -2.68
C LEU A 341 6.06 18.47 -1.92
N ILE A 342 6.31 18.32 -0.62
CA ILE A 342 6.97 19.34 0.21
C ILE A 342 8.41 19.58 -0.25
N GLU A 343 9.16 18.51 -0.58
CA GLU A 343 10.53 18.63 -1.10
C GLU A 343 10.58 19.39 -2.44
N PHE A 344 9.60 19.21 -3.33
CA PHE A 344 9.56 19.89 -4.64
C PHE A 344 9.06 21.33 -4.55
N ASP A 345 8.38 21.72 -3.48
CA ASP A 345 7.85 23.08 -3.26
C ASP A 345 8.87 24.00 -2.53
N ASN A 346 9.94 23.44 -1.96
CA ASN A 346 11.04 24.16 -1.31
C ASN A 346 12.30 24.25 -2.16
#